data_458333bdc636377e1a8baffb29e41a94
#
_entry.id   458333bdc636377e1a8baffb29e41a94
#
_cell.length_a   1.000
_cell.length_b   1.000
_cell.length_c   1.000
_cell.angle_alpha   90.00
_cell.angle_beta   90.00
_cell.angle_gamma   90.00
#
_symmetry.space_group_name_H-M   'P 1'
#
loop_
_entity.id
_entity.type
_entity.pdbx_description
1 polymer ?
#
loop_
_entity_poly.entity_id
_entity_poly.type
_entity_poly.pdbx_seq_one_letter_code
_entity_poly.pdbx_strand_id
1 'polypeptide(L)'
;MRVLGGCGDAFTVFFDDDEGGASIRALAHIEERTRLLMMAAVVSAAIVLHNIPEGMATYVASFHSVSAGAPLAIAIAIHNIPEGLAVAMP
;
A
#
# COMPACT_ATOMS: atom_id res chain seq x y z
N MET A 1 -20.74 -58.36 2.13
CA MET A 1 -20.46 -57.93 3.50
C MET A 1 -19.36 -56.91 3.44
N ARG A 2 -19.73 -55.63 3.38
CA ARG A 2 -18.78 -54.54 3.33
C ARG A 2 -18.52 -54.06 4.76
N VAL A 3 -17.32 -54.32 5.22
CA VAL A 3 -16.85 -53.95 6.54
C VAL A 3 -16.66 -52.44 6.58
N LEU A 4 -17.47 -51.81 7.43
CA LEU A 4 -17.19 -50.65 8.25
C LEU A 4 -16.09 -49.69 7.72
N GLY A 5 -16.54 -48.62 7.11
CA GLY A 5 -15.72 -47.42 6.97
C GLY A 5 -15.20 -47.00 8.35
N GLY A 6 -13.89 -46.90 8.44
CA GLY A 6 -13.22 -46.58 9.69
C GLY A 6 -13.57 -45.17 10.16
N CYS A 7 -13.32 -44.93 11.41
CA CYS A 7 -13.49 -43.64 12.11
C CYS A 7 -12.81 -42.43 11.40
N GLY A 8 -11.95 -42.71 10.41
CA GLY A 8 -11.32 -41.74 9.53
C GLY A 8 -12.26 -41.08 8.53
N ASP A 9 -13.25 -41.84 8.00
CA ASP A 9 -14.15 -41.29 6.98
C ASP A 9 -15.17 -40.32 7.56
N ALA A 10 -15.56 -40.51 8.81
CA ALA A 10 -16.45 -39.59 9.51
C ALA A 10 -15.75 -38.26 9.89
N PHE A 11 -14.43 -38.33 10.09
CA PHE A 11 -13.63 -37.14 10.40
C PHE A 11 -13.31 -36.31 9.15
N THR A 12 -13.09 -36.96 8.00
CA THR A 12 -12.86 -36.28 6.71
C THR A 12 -14.12 -35.61 6.17
N VAL A 13 -15.30 -36.14 6.45
CA VAL A 13 -16.59 -35.51 6.04
C VAL A 13 -16.88 -34.23 6.84
N PHE A 14 -16.32 -34.10 8.05
CA PHE A 14 -16.53 -32.92 8.90
C PHE A 14 -15.63 -31.73 8.53
N PHE A 15 -14.53 -32.00 7.87
CA PHE A 15 -13.69 -30.97 7.24
C PHE A 15 -13.90 -31.07 5.73
N ASP A 16 -14.99 -30.49 5.25
CA ASP A 16 -15.14 -30.21 3.83
C ASP A 16 -14.06 -29.16 3.50
N ASP A 17 -12.94 -29.65 3.00
CA ASP A 17 -11.71 -28.86 2.76
C ASP A 17 -11.96 -27.68 1.82
N ASP A 18 -13.04 -27.67 1.09
CA ASP A 18 -13.39 -26.61 0.14
C ASP A 18 -13.94 -25.37 0.84
N GLU A 19 -14.78 -25.51 1.86
CA GLU A 19 -15.32 -24.34 2.58
C GLU A 19 -14.30 -23.74 3.55
N GLY A 20 -13.55 -24.57 4.24
CA GLY A 20 -12.46 -24.13 5.12
C GLY A 20 -11.35 -23.42 4.35
N GLY A 21 -10.96 -23.98 3.21
CA GLY A 21 -9.97 -23.41 2.32
C GLY A 21 -10.40 -22.09 1.70
N ALA A 22 -11.68 -21.95 1.33
CA ALA A 22 -12.23 -20.70 0.81
C ALA A 22 -12.25 -19.60 1.88
N SER A 23 -12.62 -19.96 3.11
CA SER A 23 -12.64 -18.99 4.24
C SER A 23 -11.24 -18.50 4.60
N ILE A 24 -10.26 -19.39 4.65
CA ILE A 24 -8.85 -19.04 4.93
C ILE A 24 -8.29 -18.14 3.81
N ARG A 25 -8.57 -18.45 2.56
CA ARG A 25 -8.16 -17.59 1.43
C ARG A 25 -8.81 -16.23 1.48
N ALA A 26 -10.10 -16.14 1.81
CA ALA A 26 -10.81 -14.88 1.96
C ALA A 26 -10.21 -14.02 3.08
N LEU A 27 -9.88 -14.61 4.23
CA LEU A 27 -9.21 -13.93 5.33
C LEU A 27 -7.82 -13.45 4.94
N ALA A 28 -7.03 -14.26 4.26
CA ALA A 28 -5.71 -13.88 3.76
C ALA A 28 -5.79 -12.69 2.79
N HIS A 29 -6.78 -12.68 1.89
CA HIS A 29 -7.00 -11.56 0.97
C HIS A 29 -7.43 -10.27 1.69
N ILE A 30 -8.23 -10.38 2.76
CA ILE A 30 -8.63 -9.22 3.56
C ILE A 30 -7.42 -8.66 4.30
N GLU A 31 -6.60 -9.52 4.90
CA GLU A 31 -5.38 -9.11 5.60
C GLU A 31 -4.39 -8.42 4.66
N GLU A 32 -4.16 -9.00 3.49
CA GLU A 32 -3.29 -8.42 2.46
C GLU A 32 -3.81 -7.05 1.99
N ARG A 33 -5.10 -6.92 1.71
CA ARG A 33 -5.72 -5.64 1.33
C ARG A 33 -5.58 -4.59 2.43
N THR A 34 -5.83 -4.97 3.67
CA THR A 34 -5.72 -4.05 4.81
C THR A 34 -4.27 -3.57 4.96
N ARG A 35 -3.31 -4.47 4.84
CA ARG A 35 -1.89 -4.14 4.88
C ARG A 35 -1.50 -3.18 3.77
N LEU A 36 -1.92 -3.46 2.53
CA LEU A 36 -1.63 -2.60 1.38
C LEU A 36 -2.26 -1.21 1.54
N LEU A 37 -3.50 -1.12 2.01
CA LEU A 37 -4.16 0.16 2.28
C LEU A 37 -3.47 0.95 3.38
N MET A 38 -3.05 0.29 4.46
CA MET A 38 -2.28 0.94 5.52
C MET A 38 -0.94 1.46 5.02
N MET A 39 -0.21 0.66 4.25
CA MET A 39 1.06 1.08 3.63
C MET A 39 0.85 2.26 2.69
N ALA A 40 -0.16 2.21 1.83
CA ALA A 40 -0.50 3.30 0.93
C ALA A 40 -0.86 4.59 1.68
N ALA A 41 -1.64 4.50 2.76
CA ALA A 41 -2.01 5.64 3.58
C ALA A 41 -0.78 6.27 4.27
N VAL A 42 0.10 5.46 4.85
CA VAL A 42 1.32 5.93 5.51
C VAL A 42 2.27 6.59 4.51
N VAL A 43 2.50 5.97 3.36
CA VAL A 43 3.35 6.52 2.30
C VAL A 43 2.77 7.81 1.77
N SER A 44 1.47 7.87 1.51
CA SER A 44 0.80 9.10 1.06
C SER A 44 0.92 10.22 2.08
N ALA A 45 0.71 9.93 3.36
CA ALA A 45 0.86 10.91 4.43
C ALA A 45 2.31 11.43 4.53
N ALA A 46 3.30 10.55 4.43
CA ALA A 46 4.70 10.91 4.44
C ALA A 46 5.06 11.86 3.28
N ILE A 47 4.60 11.55 2.07
CA ILE A 47 4.83 12.39 0.88
C ILE A 47 4.16 13.76 1.03
N VAL A 48 2.92 13.81 1.51
CA VAL A 48 2.22 15.08 1.74
C VAL A 48 2.99 15.93 2.75
N LEU A 49 3.41 15.36 3.88
CA LEU A 49 4.17 16.07 4.91
C LEU A 49 5.54 16.54 4.42
N HIS A 50 6.19 15.77 3.54
CA HIS A 50 7.46 16.14 2.93
C HIS A 50 7.31 17.28 1.93
N ASN A 51 6.25 17.26 1.12
CA ASN A 51 6.02 18.26 0.08
C ASN A 51 5.50 19.63 0.63
N ILE A 52 4.91 19.67 1.83
CA ILE A 52 4.45 20.93 2.43
C ILE A 52 5.61 21.93 2.62
N PRO A 53 6.74 21.58 3.28
CA PRO A 53 7.88 22.49 3.44
C PRO A 53 8.47 22.96 2.10
N GLU A 54 8.51 22.06 1.09
CA GLU A 54 9.03 22.38 -0.24
C GLU A 54 8.15 23.39 -0.97
N GLY A 55 6.82 23.18 -0.94
CA GLY A 55 5.86 24.13 -1.47
C GLY A 55 5.95 25.50 -0.78
N MET A 56 6.10 25.50 0.54
CA MET A 56 6.29 26.74 1.32
C MET A 56 7.59 27.43 0.95
N ALA A 57 8.69 26.71 0.81
CA ALA A 57 9.99 27.27 0.42
C ALA A 57 9.91 27.93 -0.96
N THR A 58 9.31 27.25 -1.94
CA THR A 58 9.10 27.79 -3.28
C THR A 58 8.22 29.01 -3.27
N TYR A 59 7.14 28.98 -2.51
CA TYR A 59 6.23 30.12 -2.34
C TYR A 59 6.96 31.35 -1.79
N VAL A 60 7.66 31.20 -0.68
CA VAL A 60 8.41 32.30 -0.05
C VAL A 60 9.51 32.82 -0.98
N ALA A 61 10.26 31.96 -1.65
CA ALA A 61 11.29 32.36 -2.60
C ALA A 61 10.72 33.17 -3.78
N SER A 62 9.53 32.80 -4.25
CA SER A 62 8.84 33.51 -5.34
C SER A 62 8.39 34.91 -4.95
N PHE A 63 8.11 35.17 -3.66
CA PHE A 63 7.82 36.51 -3.17
C PHE A 63 9.03 37.41 -3.17
N HIS A 64 10.23 36.88 -2.97
CA HIS A 64 11.45 37.67 -3.03
C HIS A 64 11.82 38.05 -4.47
N SER A 65 11.80 37.12 -5.38
CA SER A 65 11.98 37.35 -6.80
C SER A 65 11.70 36.10 -7.62
N VAL A 66 11.28 36.29 -8.87
CA VAL A 66 11.12 35.17 -9.84
C VAL A 66 12.46 34.47 -10.08
N SER A 67 13.57 35.20 -10.05
CA SER A 67 14.92 34.65 -10.23
C SER A 67 15.37 33.75 -9.08
N ALA A 68 14.81 33.91 -7.88
CA ALA A 68 15.03 33.01 -6.75
C ALA A 68 14.05 31.84 -6.74
N GLY A 69 12.79 32.09 -7.04
CA GLY A 69 11.74 31.07 -7.01
C GLY A 69 11.81 30.05 -8.13
N ALA A 70 12.13 30.48 -9.36
CA ALA A 70 12.14 29.59 -10.52
C ALA A 70 13.19 28.47 -10.44
N PRO A 71 14.47 28.72 -10.10
CA PRO A 71 15.45 27.62 -9.94
C PRO A 71 15.06 26.66 -8.82
N LEU A 72 14.51 27.17 -7.71
CA LEU A 72 14.06 26.33 -6.60
C LEU A 72 12.87 25.45 -7.03
N ALA A 73 11.90 26.00 -7.72
CA ALA A 73 10.77 25.23 -8.26
C ALA A 73 11.21 24.09 -9.19
N ILE A 74 12.19 24.37 -10.07
CA ILE A 74 12.76 23.37 -10.98
C ILE A 74 13.49 22.29 -10.19
N ALA A 75 14.31 22.66 -9.21
CA ALA A 75 15.04 21.71 -8.36
C ALA A 75 14.09 20.78 -7.61
N ILE A 76 13.01 21.33 -7.03
CA ILE A 76 11.99 20.55 -6.33
C ILE A 76 11.22 19.64 -7.31
N ALA A 77 10.89 20.14 -8.51
CA ALA A 77 10.23 19.32 -9.52
C ALA A 77 11.09 18.10 -9.92
N ILE A 78 12.40 18.28 -10.10
CA ILE A 78 13.33 17.19 -10.39
C ILE A 78 13.46 16.22 -9.22
N HIS A 79 13.49 16.72 -7.98
CA HIS A 79 13.55 15.94 -6.76
C HIS A 79 12.32 15.06 -6.57
N ASN A 80 11.15 15.53 -6.95
CA ASN A 80 9.89 14.81 -6.82
C ASN A 80 9.71 13.68 -7.86
N ILE A 81 10.50 13.63 -8.92
CA ILE A 81 10.46 12.55 -9.93
C ILE A 81 10.78 11.18 -9.28
N PRO A 82 11.90 11.00 -8.53
CA PRO A 82 12.18 9.74 -7.85
C PRO A 82 11.13 9.34 -6.82
N GLU A 83 10.53 10.32 -6.13
CA GLU A 83 9.44 10.06 -5.18
C GLU A 83 8.19 9.51 -5.88
N GLY A 84 7.79 10.14 -6.97
CA GLY A 84 6.67 9.66 -7.78
C GLY A 84 6.92 8.26 -8.36
N LEU A 85 8.15 7.96 -8.77
CA LEU A 85 8.54 6.63 -9.23
C LEU A 85 8.49 5.59 -8.10
N ALA A 86 8.96 5.94 -6.90
CA ALA A 86 8.93 5.05 -5.75
C ALA A 86 7.51 4.65 -5.33
N VAL A 87 6.54 5.56 -5.53
CA VAL A 87 5.12 5.27 -5.27
C VAL A 87 4.47 4.47 -6.38
N ALA A 88 4.88 4.71 -7.63
CA ALA A 88 4.29 4.06 -8.80
C ALA A 88 4.82 2.63 -9.02
N MET A 89 5.98 2.30 -8.49
CA MET A 89 6.56 0.95 -8.61
C MET A 89 6.11 0.09 -7.44
N PRO A 90 5.50 -1.08 -7.75
CA PRO A 90 5.08 -2.04 -6.74
C PRO A 90 6.28 -2.69 -6.03
#